data_33d1dd454de70d2e473815a6356cd518
#
_entry.id   33d1dd454de70d2e473815a6356cd518
#
_cell.length_a   1.000
_cell.length_b   1.000
_cell.length_c   1.000
_cell.angle_alpha   90.00
_cell.angle_beta   90.00
_cell.angle_gamma   90.00
#
_symmetry.space_group_name_H-M   'P 1'
#
loop_
_entity.id
_entity.type
_entity.pdbx_description
1 polymer ?
#
loop_
_entity_poly.entity_id
_entity_poly.type
_entity_poly.pdbx_seq_one_letter_code
_entity_poly.pdbx_strand_id
1 'polypeptide(L)'
;QSKDLNKTCENVINTENIVTNSIEEQATEQIEEKESVPCEEIFDEDLKNAVISFQKTHGLFADGIVGLQTQKFLNKSAKEKIEQIRLNLERMRWLPRNFGDKYILINIPEYRLRMIENNDIKLNMAVVVGERKHPTPIFSDKMSYIVLNPNWNIPESITKKEILPKLLKDPNYLASKGIDIYQGWHKDSEKVETTEVLDTLILQDIDSVPNFRFTQGPSDENPLGRMKFMFPNKHAVYLHDTPAKSLFNNARRAYSHGCIRLSKPEELLSTILDEDKTINSERVNQILSEETEKEKAIGLSKKIPVHIIYLTSFVDENGKLQFREDIYNYDKIQEKLMF
;
A
#
# COMPACT_ATOMS: atom_id res chain seq x y z
N GLN A 1 -6.34 35.22 18.07
CA GLN A 1 -7.70 35.47 17.56
C GLN A 1 -8.65 34.52 18.28
N SER A 2 -8.98 34.90 19.51
CA SER A 2 -9.93 34.20 20.37
C SER A 2 -11.17 35.09 20.50
N LYS A 3 -11.99 35.12 19.50
CA LYS A 3 -13.33 35.68 19.54
C LYS A 3 -14.19 34.85 18.63
N ASP A 4 -14.90 33.89 19.20
CA ASP A 4 -16.14 33.28 18.70
C ASP A 4 -16.49 31.96 19.44
N LEU A 5 -16.14 31.89 20.75
CA LEU A 5 -16.46 30.71 21.58
C LEU A 5 -17.69 30.92 22.49
N ASN A 6 -18.52 31.91 22.20
CA ASN A 6 -19.80 32.11 22.89
C ASN A 6 -20.99 31.97 21.93
N LYS A 7 -21.08 30.81 21.24
CA LYS A 7 -22.35 30.36 20.68
C LYS A 7 -22.99 29.40 21.67
N THR A 8 -23.99 29.88 22.37
CA THR A 8 -24.89 29.10 23.20
C THR A 8 -25.61 28.08 22.33
N CYS A 9 -25.66 26.83 22.76
CA CYS A 9 -26.34 25.71 22.09
C CYS A 9 -27.89 25.83 22.10
N GLU A 10 -28.44 27.00 21.92
CA GLU A 10 -29.89 27.24 22.00
C GLU A 10 -30.71 26.80 20.78
N ASN A 11 -30.11 26.24 19.73
CA ASN A 11 -30.81 25.97 18.47
C ASN A 11 -30.89 24.50 18.04
N VAL A 12 -30.86 23.53 18.94
CA VAL A 12 -31.06 22.11 18.60
C VAL A 12 -32.19 21.47 19.43
N ILE A 13 -33.28 22.19 19.62
CA ILE A 13 -34.55 21.56 20.02
C ILE A 13 -35.56 21.89 18.93
N ASN A 14 -35.63 21.07 17.89
CA ASN A 14 -36.76 21.01 16.98
C ASN A 14 -37.91 20.32 17.72
N THR A 15 -38.84 21.11 18.18
CA THR A 15 -40.14 20.65 18.64
C THR A 15 -40.92 20.11 17.45
N GLU A 16 -41.07 18.81 17.35
CA GLU A 16 -42.10 18.21 16.53
C GLU A 16 -43.47 18.37 17.25
N ASN A 17 -44.43 18.85 16.50
CA ASN A 17 -45.82 19.11 16.87
C ASN A 17 -46.47 17.93 17.58
N ILE A 18 -46.90 18.15 18.81
CA ILE A 18 -47.89 17.30 19.49
C ILE A 18 -49.24 18.01 19.45
N VAL A 19 -50.14 17.41 18.71
CA VAL A 19 -51.56 17.78 18.67
C VAL A 19 -52.18 17.48 20.04
N THR A 20 -52.75 18.51 20.67
CA THR A 20 -53.49 18.43 21.91
C THR A 20 -54.84 17.70 21.70
N ASN A 21 -55.08 16.67 22.48
CA ASN A 21 -56.43 16.31 22.89
C ASN A 21 -56.46 16.07 24.40
N SER A 22 -57.32 16.87 25.01
CA SER A 22 -57.68 16.93 26.42
C SER A 22 -58.13 15.60 27.01
N ILE A 23 -57.60 15.24 28.20
CA ILE A 23 -58.36 14.66 29.32
C ILE A 23 -57.50 14.86 30.59
N GLU A 24 -58.04 15.45 31.62
CA GLU A 24 -57.51 15.66 32.96
C GLU A 24 -57.26 14.30 33.65
N GLU A 25 -56.03 14.08 34.12
CA GLU A 25 -55.75 13.26 35.30
C GLU A 25 -54.38 13.61 35.85
N GLN A 26 -54.32 13.83 37.17
CA GLN A 26 -53.14 14.22 37.94
C GLN A 26 -52.09 13.10 37.91
N ALA A 27 -50.95 13.34 37.28
CA ALA A 27 -49.74 12.60 37.51
C ALA A 27 -48.60 13.60 37.79
N THR A 28 -48.07 13.54 39.00
CA THR A 28 -46.85 14.21 39.38
C THR A 28 -45.67 13.59 38.57
N GLU A 29 -45.35 14.20 37.44
CA GLU A 29 -44.12 13.88 36.72
C GLU A 29 -42.93 14.41 37.53
N GLN A 30 -42.14 13.48 38.05
CA GLN A 30 -40.76 13.78 38.44
C GLN A 30 -40.00 14.12 37.14
N ILE A 31 -39.76 15.39 36.91
CA ILE A 31 -38.81 15.86 35.89
C ILE A 31 -37.44 15.45 36.39
N GLU A 32 -36.92 14.33 35.90
CA GLU A 32 -35.47 14.08 35.99
C GLU A 32 -34.78 15.24 35.25
N GLU A 33 -34.17 16.15 36.00
CA GLU A 33 -33.20 17.12 35.44
C GLU A 33 -32.10 16.29 34.79
N LYS A 34 -32.16 16.11 33.48
CA LYS A 34 -30.98 15.67 32.71
C LYS A 34 -29.93 16.72 32.91
N GLU A 35 -28.88 16.37 33.66
CA GLU A 35 -27.66 17.20 33.73
C GLU A 35 -27.28 17.63 32.32
N SER A 36 -27.32 18.93 32.06
CA SER A 36 -26.90 19.49 30.78
C SER A 36 -25.37 19.32 30.65
N VAL A 37 -24.95 18.40 29.80
CA VAL A 37 -23.52 18.19 29.49
C VAL A 37 -23.01 19.49 28.86
N PRO A 38 -21.90 20.06 29.37
CA PRO A 38 -21.30 21.26 28.77
C PRO A 38 -21.04 21.04 27.29
N CYS A 39 -21.30 22.05 26.42
CA CYS A 39 -21.09 21.95 24.97
C CYS A 39 -19.67 21.52 24.59
N GLU A 40 -18.68 21.81 25.45
CA GLU A 40 -17.28 21.42 25.31
C GLU A 40 -17.04 19.91 25.46
N GLU A 41 -17.98 19.17 26.00
CA GLU A 41 -17.93 17.72 26.21
C GLU A 41 -18.76 16.91 25.20
N ILE A 42 -19.43 17.61 24.27
CA ILE A 42 -20.28 16.95 23.27
C ILE A 42 -19.44 16.59 22.03
N PHE A 43 -19.43 15.31 21.67
CA PHE A 43 -18.88 14.84 20.40
C PHE A 43 -19.96 14.93 19.31
N ASP A 44 -20.12 16.10 18.72
CA ASP A 44 -21.08 16.39 17.66
C ASP A 44 -20.57 16.01 16.25
N GLU A 45 -21.40 16.21 15.22
CA GLU A 45 -21.02 15.93 13.82
C GLU A 45 -19.90 16.85 13.32
N ASP A 46 -19.79 18.08 13.80
CA ASP A 46 -18.72 18.99 13.40
C ASP A 46 -17.37 18.53 13.93
N LEU A 47 -17.32 18.08 15.19
CA LEU A 47 -16.12 17.49 15.77
C LEU A 47 -15.76 16.17 15.08
N LYS A 48 -16.75 15.31 14.77
CA LYS A 48 -16.53 14.08 14.00
C LYS A 48 -15.94 14.37 12.62
N ASN A 49 -16.47 15.37 11.90
CA ASN A 49 -15.95 15.79 10.61
C ASN A 49 -14.52 16.35 10.70
N ALA A 50 -14.21 17.08 11.76
CA ALA A 50 -12.85 17.54 12.05
C ALA A 50 -11.90 16.36 12.30
N VAL A 51 -12.33 15.34 13.06
CA VAL A 51 -11.57 14.10 13.26
C VAL A 51 -11.34 13.37 11.95
N ILE A 52 -12.35 13.21 11.10
CA ILE A 52 -12.22 12.60 9.77
C ILE A 52 -11.19 13.35 8.91
N SER A 53 -11.27 14.69 8.92
CA SER A 53 -10.30 15.53 8.19
C SER A 53 -8.88 15.34 8.73
N PHE A 54 -8.72 15.33 10.04
CA PHE A 54 -7.44 15.03 10.69
C PHE A 54 -6.91 13.65 10.31
N GLN A 55 -7.74 12.62 10.39
CA GLN A 55 -7.36 11.25 10.03
C GLN A 55 -6.89 11.16 8.57
N LYS A 56 -7.58 11.81 7.63
CA LYS A 56 -7.19 11.89 6.21
C LYS A 56 -5.80 12.51 6.04
N THR A 57 -5.54 13.66 6.68
CA THR A 57 -4.25 14.35 6.58
C THR A 57 -3.10 13.61 7.27
N HIS A 58 -3.42 12.66 8.17
CA HIS A 58 -2.44 11.85 8.88
C HIS A 58 -2.33 10.40 8.38
N GLY A 59 -3.01 10.07 7.26
CA GLY A 59 -2.96 8.73 6.65
C GLY A 59 -3.56 7.62 7.52
N LEU A 60 -4.53 7.98 8.36
CA LEU A 60 -5.27 7.06 9.21
C LEU A 60 -6.55 6.59 8.52
N PHE A 61 -7.20 5.58 9.08
CA PHE A 61 -8.54 5.20 8.67
C PHE A 61 -9.51 6.31 9.07
N ALA A 62 -10.18 6.90 8.08
CA ALA A 62 -10.96 8.13 8.28
C ALA A 62 -12.44 7.80 8.61
N ASP A 63 -12.66 7.21 9.80
CA ASP A 63 -13.97 6.79 10.31
C ASP A 63 -14.60 7.77 11.32
N GLY A 64 -13.85 8.78 11.73
CA GLY A 64 -14.28 9.72 12.76
C GLY A 64 -14.15 9.20 14.19
N ILE A 65 -13.58 8.00 14.39
CA ILE A 65 -13.40 7.39 15.72
C ILE A 65 -12.01 7.74 16.27
N VAL A 66 -11.95 8.29 17.48
CA VAL A 66 -10.70 8.64 18.15
C VAL A 66 -10.11 7.41 18.85
N GLY A 67 -9.68 6.42 18.04
CA GLY A 67 -8.96 5.24 18.52
C GLY A 67 -7.49 5.50 18.84
N LEU A 68 -6.77 4.47 19.31
CA LEU A 68 -5.36 4.58 19.77
C LEU A 68 -4.42 5.24 18.74
N GLN A 69 -4.59 4.95 17.46
CA GLN A 69 -3.75 5.55 16.42
C GLN A 69 -4.06 7.04 16.25
N THR A 70 -5.34 7.42 16.25
CA THR A 70 -5.75 8.82 16.18
C THR A 70 -5.22 9.60 17.38
N GLN A 71 -5.35 9.06 18.60
CA GLN A 71 -4.81 9.67 19.82
C GLN A 71 -3.28 9.85 19.75
N LYS A 72 -2.55 8.84 19.26
CA LYS A 72 -1.09 8.91 19.07
C LYS A 72 -0.69 10.09 18.18
N PHE A 73 -1.43 10.35 17.11
CA PHE A 73 -1.13 11.46 16.21
C PHE A 73 -1.62 12.82 16.74
N LEU A 74 -2.75 12.87 17.47
CA LEU A 74 -3.22 14.06 18.15
C LEU A 74 -2.25 14.54 19.23
N ASN A 75 -1.63 13.58 19.95
CA ASN A 75 -0.67 13.88 21.02
C ASN A 75 0.72 14.28 20.51
N LYS A 76 0.98 14.25 19.20
CA LYS A 76 2.23 14.81 18.66
C LYS A 76 2.26 16.31 18.82
N SER A 77 3.26 16.80 19.52
CA SER A 77 3.49 18.21 19.73
C SER A 77 3.80 18.95 18.43
N ALA A 78 3.59 20.27 18.40
CA ALA A 78 3.99 21.11 17.28
C ALA A 78 5.51 21.01 17.01
N LYS A 79 6.33 20.87 18.05
CA LYS A 79 7.79 20.67 17.93
C LYS A 79 8.12 19.40 17.16
N GLU A 80 7.53 18.26 17.51
CA GLU A 80 7.73 17.00 16.80
C GLU A 80 7.28 17.09 15.33
N LYS A 81 6.19 17.78 15.04
CA LYS A 81 5.73 18.00 13.66
C LYS A 81 6.70 18.90 12.87
N ILE A 82 7.25 19.94 13.49
CA ILE A 82 8.28 20.79 12.87
C ILE A 82 9.54 19.99 12.57
N GLU A 83 10.02 19.15 13.49
CA GLU A 83 11.17 18.27 13.23
C GLU A 83 10.87 17.28 12.09
N GLN A 84 9.69 16.69 12.06
CA GLN A 84 9.28 15.81 10.95
C GLN A 84 9.31 16.57 9.61
N ILE A 85 8.84 17.82 9.55
CA ILE A 85 8.91 18.66 8.35
C ILE A 85 10.37 18.92 7.96
N ARG A 86 11.24 19.30 8.90
CA ARG A 86 12.67 19.59 8.65
C ARG A 86 13.40 18.38 8.06
N LEU A 87 13.17 17.18 8.61
CA LEU A 87 13.75 15.93 8.09
C LEU A 87 13.32 15.68 6.64
N ASN A 88 12.05 15.92 6.32
CA ASN A 88 11.51 15.72 4.98
C ASN A 88 11.96 16.79 3.99
N LEU A 89 12.13 18.04 4.41
CA LEU A 89 12.73 19.07 3.58
C LEU A 89 14.18 18.71 3.19
N GLU A 90 14.94 18.13 4.11
CA GLU A 90 16.28 17.64 3.78
C GLU A 90 16.23 16.47 2.79
N ARG A 91 15.31 15.48 2.97
CA ARG A 91 15.12 14.40 1.99
C ARG A 91 14.75 14.93 0.60
N MET A 92 13.93 15.97 0.52
CA MET A 92 13.58 16.59 -0.75
C MET A 92 14.79 17.19 -1.46
N ARG A 93 15.83 17.62 -0.74
CA ARG A 93 17.08 18.11 -1.33
C ARG A 93 17.90 17.00 -2.00
N TRP A 94 17.70 15.74 -1.60
CA TRP A 94 18.37 14.58 -2.21
C TRP A 94 17.65 14.07 -3.46
N LEU A 95 16.41 14.51 -3.68
CA LEU A 95 15.63 14.13 -4.85
C LEU A 95 16.08 14.94 -6.09
N PRO A 96 15.92 14.38 -7.30
CA PRO A 96 16.12 15.14 -8.52
C PRO A 96 15.24 16.40 -8.53
N ARG A 97 15.80 17.54 -8.95
CA ARG A 97 14.99 18.79 -9.09
C ARG A 97 13.94 18.69 -10.19
N ASN A 98 14.17 17.82 -11.16
CA ASN A 98 13.25 17.54 -12.26
C ASN A 98 13.14 16.02 -12.42
N PHE A 99 11.95 15.49 -12.30
CA PHE A 99 11.63 14.07 -12.50
C PHE A 99 11.36 13.73 -13.97
N GLY A 100 11.34 14.74 -14.87
CA GLY A 100 10.94 14.63 -16.27
C GLY A 100 9.47 14.96 -16.49
N ASP A 101 9.06 14.98 -17.76
CA ASP A 101 7.69 15.32 -18.15
C ASP A 101 6.70 14.21 -17.79
N LYS A 102 7.17 12.95 -17.74
CA LYS A 102 6.39 11.76 -17.39
C LYS A 102 7.17 10.84 -16.49
N TYR A 103 6.57 10.48 -15.36
CA TYR A 103 7.18 9.60 -14.37
C TYR A 103 6.15 8.94 -13.45
N ILE A 104 6.56 7.86 -12.80
CA ILE A 104 5.85 7.21 -11.71
C ILE A 104 6.53 7.61 -10.40
N LEU A 105 5.75 8.12 -9.46
CA LEU A 105 6.19 8.49 -8.13
C LEU A 105 5.50 7.60 -7.09
N ILE A 106 6.29 6.93 -6.25
CA ILE A 106 5.79 6.08 -5.17
C ILE A 106 6.30 6.62 -3.86
N ASN A 107 5.40 7.12 -3.01
CA ASN A 107 5.75 7.53 -1.67
C ASN A 107 5.42 6.40 -0.68
N ILE A 108 6.45 5.75 -0.15
CA ILE A 108 6.33 4.56 0.69
C ILE A 108 5.45 4.81 1.93
N PRO A 109 5.65 5.85 2.78
CA PRO A 109 4.83 6.07 3.96
C PRO A 109 3.38 6.47 3.67
N GLU A 110 3.11 6.93 2.46
CA GLU A 110 1.78 7.28 2.01
C GLU A 110 1.01 6.07 1.47
N TYR A 111 1.74 5.00 1.08
CA TYR A 111 1.19 3.83 0.40
C TYR A 111 0.47 4.19 -0.90
N ARG A 112 1.07 5.11 -1.68
CA ARG A 112 0.49 5.62 -2.92
C ARG A 112 1.49 5.62 -4.05
N LEU A 113 0.97 5.28 -5.23
CA LEU A 113 1.61 5.45 -6.52
C LEU A 113 0.85 6.51 -7.30
N ARG A 114 1.57 7.47 -7.87
CA ARG A 114 1.05 8.43 -8.85
C ARG A 114 1.81 8.29 -10.16
N MET A 115 1.11 8.28 -11.26
CA MET A 115 1.69 8.50 -12.58
C MET A 115 1.40 9.95 -12.96
N ILE A 116 2.46 10.69 -13.20
CA ILE A 116 2.41 12.13 -13.45
C ILE A 116 2.92 12.38 -14.87
N GLU A 117 2.21 13.23 -15.61
CA GLU A 117 2.58 13.68 -16.93
C GLU A 117 2.27 15.16 -17.09
N ASN A 118 3.26 15.96 -17.50
CA ASN A 118 3.18 17.42 -17.64
C ASN A 118 2.60 18.10 -16.38
N ASN A 119 3.01 17.64 -15.20
CA ASN A 119 2.56 18.04 -13.87
C ASN A 119 1.12 17.63 -13.51
N ASP A 120 0.40 16.94 -14.37
CA ASP A 120 -0.93 16.41 -14.09
C ASP A 120 -0.85 14.97 -13.59
N ILE A 121 -1.64 14.65 -12.58
CA ILE A 121 -1.78 13.27 -12.08
C ILE A 121 -2.72 12.52 -13.04
N LYS A 122 -2.16 11.63 -13.87
CA LYS A 122 -2.93 10.77 -14.77
C LYS A 122 -3.48 9.53 -14.08
N LEU A 123 -2.78 9.03 -13.08
CA LEU A 123 -3.17 7.86 -12.31
C LEU A 123 -2.75 8.02 -10.85
N ASN A 124 -3.65 7.67 -9.94
CA ASN A 124 -3.39 7.66 -8.51
C ASN A 124 -4.01 6.40 -7.90
N MET A 125 -3.18 5.57 -7.26
CA MET A 125 -3.64 4.31 -6.68
C MET A 125 -2.98 3.98 -5.36
N ALA A 126 -3.65 3.14 -4.57
CA ALA A 126 -3.08 2.54 -3.38
C ALA A 126 -2.04 1.47 -3.75
N VAL A 127 -0.99 1.35 -2.92
CA VAL A 127 0.01 0.29 -3.04
C VAL A 127 0.23 -0.40 -1.70
N VAL A 128 0.70 -1.66 -1.76
CA VAL A 128 1.28 -2.38 -0.63
C VAL A 128 2.78 -2.38 -0.82
N VAL A 129 3.51 -1.96 0.21
CA VAL A 129 4.98 -1.89 0.23
C VAL A 129 5.57 -2.94 1.16
N GLY A 130 6.89 -3.03 1.21
CA GLY A 130 7.60 -3.95 2.09
C GLY A 130 7.29 -3.72 3.57
N GLU A 131 7.28 -4.81 4.34
CA GLU A 131 7.23 -4.72 5.79
C GLU A 131 8.56 -4.19 6.37
N ARG A 132 8.57 -3.85 7.65
CA ARG A 132 9.77 -3.28 8.30
C ARG A 132 11.00 -4.20 8.25
N LYS A 133 10.81 -5.52 8.26
CA LYS A 133 11.91 -6.50 8.16
C LYS A 133 12.44 -6.65 6.74
N HIS A 134 11.63 -6.31 5.76
CA HIS A 134 11.90 -6.38 4.33
C HIS A 134 11.48 -5.07 3.65
N PRO A 135 12.14 -3.94 4.00
CA PRO A 135 11.70 -2.63 3.55
C PRO A 135 11.85 -2.47 2.03
N THR A 136 10.88 -1.80 1.42
CA THR A 136 11.05 -1.33 0.03
C THR A 136 12.16 -0.29 0.01
N PRO A 137 13.21 -0.46 -0.83
CA PRO A 137 14.31 0.48 -0.91
C PRO A 137 13.90 1.80 -1.60
N ILE A 138 14.60 2.87 -1.24
CA ILE A 138 14.45 4.20 -1.84
C ILE A 138 15.46 4.31 -3.00
N PHE A 139 14.99 4.45 -4.23
CA PHE A 139 15.82 4.62 -5.42
C PHE A 139 15.00 5.10 -6.60
N SER A 140 15.69 5.45 -7.69
CA SER A 140 15.08 5.77 -8.97
C SER A 140 15.64 4.87 -10.06
N ASP A 141 14.77 4.43 -10.96
CA ASP A 141 15.14 3.64 -12.14
C ASP A 141 14.13 3.89 -13.28
N LYS A 142 14.21 3.13 -14.36
CA LYS A 142 13.33 3.29 -15.54
C LYS A 142 12.63 1.99 -15.86
N MET A 143 11.30 1.99 -15.82
CA MET A 143 10.48 0.90 -16.31
C MET A 143 10.73 0.69 -17.81
N SER A 144 11.04 -0.55 -18.19
CA SER A 144 11.49 -0.88 -19.54
C SER A 144 10.65 -1.96 -20.21
N TYR A 145 9.92 -2.77 -19.47
CA TYR A 145 9.02 -3.77 -20.01
C TYR A 145 7.95 -4.21 -19.01
N ILE A 146 6.89 -4.82 -19.52
CA ILE A 146 5.79 -5.40 -18.76
C ILE A 146 5.82 -6.90 -18.99
N VAL A 147 5.48 -7.69 -17.98
CA VAL A 147 5.31 -9.13 -18.08
C VAL A 147 3.85 -9.47 -17.79
N LEU A 148 3.20 -10.09 -18.74
CA LEU A 148 1.84 -10.61 -18.62
C LEU A 148 1.90 -12.09 -18.23
N ASN A 149 0.94 -12.55 -17.45
CA ASN A 149 0.86 -13.92 -16.90
C ASN A 149 2.22 -14.38 -16.34
N PRO A 150 2.79 -13.66 -15.35
CA PRO A 150 4.15 -13.90 -14.89
C PRO A 150 4.27 -15.24 -14.15
N ASN A 151 5.37 -15.93 -14.38
CA ASN A 151 5.84 -16.95 -13.44
C ASN A 151 6.42 -16.26 -12.20
N TRP A 152 6.10 -16.78 -11.04
CA TRP A 152 6.72 -16.37 -9.80
C TRP A 152 7.88 -17.30 -9.45
N ASN A 153 9.09 -16.89 -9.80
CA ASN A 153 10.28 -17.52 -9.26
C ASN A 153 10.41 -17.11 -7.79
N ILE A 154 10.24 -18.08 -6.90
CA ILE A 154 10.17 -17.82 -5.46
C ILE A 154 11.57 -17.49 -4.97
N PRO A 155 11.78 -16.32 -4.33
CA PRO A 155 13.08 -15.94 -3.78
C PRO A 155 13.55 -16.95 -2.72
N GLU A 156 14.85 -17.20 -2.67
CA GLU A 156 15.47 -18.15 -1.73
C GLU A 156 15.06 -17.87 -0.28
N SER A 157 14.98 -16.60 0.11
CA SER A 157 14.57 -16.21 1.47
C SER A 157 13.14 -16.62 1.81
N ILE A 158 12.21 -16.57 0.84
CA ILE A 158 10.83 -17.04 0.98
C ILE A 158 10.79 -18.57 0.94
N THR A 159 11.55 -19.18 0.02
CA THR A 159 11.67 -20.62 -0.05
C THR A 159 12.09 -21.20 1.30
N LYS A 160 13.19 -20.74 1.87
CA LYS A 160 13.70 -21.22 3.16
C LYS A 160 12.77 -20.94 4.34
N LYS A 161 12.21 -19.74 4.42
CA LYS A 161 11.43 -19.32 5.61
C LYS A 161 9.96 -19.73 5.57
N GLU A 162 9.37 -19.89 4.39
CA GLU A 162 7.94 -20.09 4.26
C GLU A 162 7.57 -21.39 3.53
N ILE A 163 8.24 -21.70 2.42
CA ILE A 163 7.87 -22.85 1.57
C ILE A 163 8.36 -24.17 2.19
N LEU A 164 9.65 -24.29 2.47
CA LEU A 164 10.23 -25.52 2.99
C LEU A 164 9.64 -25.96 4.34
N PRO A 165 9.38 -25.07 5.32
CA PRO A 165 8.71 -25.48 6.56
C PRO A 165 7.27 -26.01 6.35
N LYS A 166 6.58 -25.55 5.30
CA LYS A 166 5.24 -26.04 4.97
C LYS A 166 5.34 -27.38 4.23
N LEU A 167 6.29 -27.50 3.30
CA LEU A 167 6.56 -28.73 2.59
C LEU A 167 6.92 -29.89 3.53
N LEU A 168 7.74 -29.64 4.55
CA LEU A 168 8.09 -30.62 5.58
C LEU A 168 6.88 -31.09 6.41
N LYS A 169 5.84 -30.24 6.54
CA LYS A 169 4.59 -30.61 7.24
C LYS A 169 3.58 -31.30 6.35
N ASP A 170 3.53 -30.91 5.10
CA ASP A 170 2.60 -31.43 4.09
C ASP A 170 3.35 -31.65 2.76
N PRO A 171 3.70 -32.89 2.41
CA PRO A 171 4.37 -33.21 1.15
C PRO A 171 3.59 -32.79 -0.10
N ASN A 172 2.27 -32.62 0.00
CA ASN A 172 1.41 -32.19 -1.11
C ASN A 172 1.33 -30.66 -1.24
N TYR A 173 1.96 -29.90 -0.34
CA TYR A 173 1.85 -28.44 -0.31
C TYR A 173 2.22 -27.80 -1.65
N LEU A 174 3.32 -28.21 -2.28
CA LEU A 174 3.76 -27.63 -3.56
C LEU A 174 2.75 -27.91 -4.67
N ALA A 175 2.29 -29.15 -4.79
CA ALA A 175 1.29 -29.55 -5.78
C ALA A 175 -0.03 -28.78 -5.58
N SER A 176 -0.48 -28.62 -4.33
CA SER A 176 -1.69 -27.86 -3.99
C SER A 176 -1.60 -26.37 -4.35
N LYS A 177 -0.38 -25.85 -4.51
CA LYS A 177 -0.12 -24.43 -4.88
C LYS A 177 0.37 -24.27 -6.32
N GLY A 178 0.44 -25.33 -7.10
CA GLY A 178 0.98 -25.30 -8.47
C GLY A 178 2.43 -24.82 -8.52
N ILE A 179 3.23 -25.21 -7.52
CA ILE A 179 4.66 -24.85 -7.43
C ILE A 179 5.47 -26.01 -7.98
N ASP A 180 6.21 -25.75 -9.05
CA ASP A 180 7.17 -26.66 -9.65
C ASP A 180 8.58 -26.41 -9.12
N ILE A 181 9.40 -27.47 -9.11
CA ILE A 181 10.80 -27.39 -8.70
C ILE A 181 11.67 -27.70 -9.92
N TYR A 182 12.76 -26.95 -10.06
CA TYR A 182 13.74 -27.13 -11.12
C TYR A 182 15.15 -27.20 -10.53
N GLN A 183 16.01 -28.06 -11.09
CA GLN A 183 17.40 -28.14 -10.68
C GLN A 183 18.23 -27.03 -11.34
N GLY A 184 18.56 -26.00 -10.54
CA GLY A 184 19.30 -24.82 -10.99
C GLY A 184 18.44 -23.71 -11.55
N TRP A 185 19.12 -22.64 -11.99
CA TRP A 185 18.50 -21.38 -12.39
C TRP A 185 18.45 -21.15 -13.90
N HIS A 186 18.91 -22.14 -14.67
CA HIS A 186 18.88 -22.04 -16.13
C HIS A 186 17.46 -22.17 -16.67
N LYS A 187 17.19 -21.60 -17.84
CA LYS A 187 15.86 -21.67 -18.48
C LYS A 187 15.48 -23.12 -18.83
N ASP A 188 16.47 -23.91 -19.21
CA ASP A 188 16.32 -25.31 -19.63
C ASP A 188 16.61 -26.31 -18.48
N SER A 189 16.54 -25.86 -17.23
CA SER A 189 16.71 -26.71 -16.05
C SER A 189 15.65 -27.79 -16.00
N GLU A 190 16.04 -28.97 -15.64
CA GLU A 190 15.14 -30.13 -15.49
C GLU A 190 14.18 -29.93 -14.32
N LYS A 191 12.94 -30.37 -14.48
CA LYS A 191 11.95 -30.42 -13.43
C LYS A 191 12.28 -31.56 -12.48
N VAL A 192 12.20 -31.29 -11.18
CA VAL A 192 12.55 -32.22 -10.11
C VAL A 192 11.30 -32.60 -9.33
N GLU A 193 11.21 -33.88 -8.94
CA GLU A 193 10.13 -34.35 -8.10
C GLU A 193 10.27 -33.86 -6.64
N THR A 194 9.15 -33.63 -5.98
CA THR A 194 9.12 -33.15 -4.58
C THR A 194 9.84 -34.11 -3.62
N THR A 195 9.77 -35.40 -3.87
CA THR A 195 10.44 -36.43 -3.06
C THR A 195 11.96 -36.28 -3.06
N GLU A 196 12.56 -35.96 -4.20
CA GLU A 196 14.01 -35.75 -4.33
C GLU A 196 14.49 -34.54 -3.49
N VAL A 197 13.67 -33.46 -3.44
CA VAL A 197 13.96 -32.30 -2.59
C VAL A 197 13.79 -32.66 -1.12
N LEU A 198 12.76 -33.41 -0.75
CA LEU A 198 12.56 -33.89 0.61
C LEU A 198 13.71 -34.78 1.09
N ASP A 199 14.18 -35.70 0.24
CA ASP A 199 15.34 -36.55 0.56
C ASP A 199 16.60 -35.69 0.78
N THR A 200 16.80 -34.66 -0.05
CA THR A 200 17.91 -33.71 0.13
C THR A 200 17.81 -32.92 1.44
N LEU A 201 16.59 -32.47 1.80
CA LEU A 201 16.34 -31.75 3.06
C LEU A 201 16.54 -32.62 4.31
N ILE A 202 16.21 -33.91 4.22
CA ILE A 202 16.37 -34.87 5.33
C ILE A 202 17.85 -35.23 5.53
N LEU A 203 18.62 -35.32 4.44
CA LEU A 203 20.02 -35.76 4.44
C LEU A 203 21.00 -34.60 4.61
N GLN A 204 20.62 -33.37 4.24
CA GLN A 204 21.45 -32.17 4.24
C GLN A 204 20.71 -31.03 4.91
N ASP A 205 21.43 -30.12 5.51
CA ASP A 205 20.84 -28.95 6.15
C ASP A 205 20.04 -28.10 5.14
N ILE A 206 19.04 -27.36 5.63
CA ILE A 206 18.18 -26.45 4.86
C ILE A 206 18.99 -25.44 4.01
N ASP A 207 20.21 -25.15 4.41
CA ASP A 207 21.16 -24.30 3.69
C ASP A 207 21.74 -24.95 2.42
N SER A 208 21.56 -26.27 2.23
CA SER A 208 21.99 -27.00 1.02
C SER A 208 21.01 -26.93 -0.15
N VAL A 209 19.84 -26.28 0.01
CA VAL A 209 18.78 -26.16 -0.99
C VAL A 209 18.98 -25.06 -2.06
N PRO A 210 20.10 -24.28 -2.08
CA PRO A 210 20.32 -23.20 -3.07
C PRO A 210 20.28 -23.64 -4.54
N ASN A 211 20.42 -24.94 -4.81
CA ASN A 211 20.46 -25.45 -6.17
C ASN A 211 19.09 -25.70 -6.80
N PHE A 212 18.01 -25.52 -6.04
CA PHE A 212 16.65 -25.71 -6.54
C PHE A 212 15.95 -24.36 -6.73
N ARG A 213 15.30 -24.21 -7.87
CA ARG A 213 14.43 -23.07 -8.18
C ARG A 213 12.98 -23.50 -8.03
N PHE A 214 12.25 -22.84 -7.14
CA PHE A 214 10.82 -23.04 -6.95
C PHE A 214 10.07 -21.98 -7.78
N THR A 215 9.14 -22.45 -8.61
CA THR A 215 8.42 -21.56 -9.54
C THR A 215 6.94 -21.88 -9.50
N GLN A 216 6.11 -20.86 -9.28
CA GLN A 216 4.67 -20.95 -9.44
C GLN A 216 4.26 -20.36 -10.80
N GLY A 217 3.53 -21.13 -11.60
CA GLY A 217 3.00 -20.69 -12.88
C GLY A 217 1.89 -19.64 -12.74
N PRO A 218 1.43 -19.06 -13.86
CA PRO A 218 0.28 -18.17 -13.88
C PRO A 218 -0.97 -18.88 -13.34
N SER A 219 -1.62 -18.27 -12.36
CA SER A 219 -2.87 -18.76 -11.79
C SER A 219 -3.51 -17.65 -10.95
N ASP A 220 -4.76 -17.83 -10.56
CA ASP A 220 -5.46 -16.88 -9.66
C ASP A 220 -4.83 -16.85 -8.26
N GLU A 221 -4.08 -17.89 -7.88
CA GLU A 221 -3.35 -17.95 -6.61
C GLU A 221 -1.92 -17.42 -6.69
N ASN A 222 -1.43 -17.08 -7.90
CA ASN A 222 -0.08 -16.54 -8.04
C ASN A 222 0.03 -15.19 -7.33
N PRO A 223 0.94 -15.01 -6.35
CA PRO A 223 1.08 -13.76 -5.61
C PRO A 223 1.39 -12.53 -6.47
N LEU A 224 1.91 -12.73 -7.68
CA LEU A 224 2.22 -11.66 -8.64
C LEU A 224 0.99 -11.24 -9.46
N GLY A 225 -0.14 -11.95 -9.34
CA GLY A 225 -1.33 -11.72 -10.15
C GLY A 225 -1.06 -11.91 -11.65
N ARG A 226 -1.72 -11.11 -12.47
CA ARG A 226 -1.71 -11.24 -13.93
C ARG A 226 -0.63 -10.39 -14.62
N MET A 227 0.08 -9.50 -13.92
CA MET A 227 1.07 -8.63 -14.55
C MET A 227 2.16 -8.11 -13.61
N LYS A 228 3.36 -7.92 -14.18
CA LYS A 228 4.52 -7.28 -13.57
C LYS A 228 5.00 -6.13 -14.42
N PHE A 229 5.42 -5.03 -13.79
CA PHE A 229 6.02 -3.87 -14.44
C PHE A 229 7.49 -3.77 -14.00
N MET A 230 8.38 -3.92 -14.97
CA MET A 230 9.79 -4.20 -14.72
C MET A 230 10.67 -2.98 -14.98
N PHE A 231 11.43 -2.60 -13.97
CA PHE A 231 12.53 -1.63 -14.00
C PHE A 231 13.77 -2.30 -13.41
N PRO A 232 14.59 -2.96 -14.25
CA PRO A 232 15.74 -3.76 -13.79
C PRO A 232 16.67 -2.94 -12.89
N ASN A 233 16.87 -3.40 -11.66
CA ASN A 233 17.64 -2.70 -10.63
C ASN A 233 18.36 -3.69 -9.71
N LYS A 234 19.36 -3.19 -8.97
CA LYS A 234 20.18 -4.01 -8.06
C LYS A 234 19.45 -4.58 -6.85
N HIS A 235 18.21 -4.09 -6.58
CA HIS A 235 17.42 -4.50 -5.43
C HIS A 235 16.41 -5.60 -5.79
N ALA A 236 16.29 -5.97 -7.06
CA ALA A 236 15.31 -6.93 -7.59
C ALA A 236 13.85 -6.54 -7.22
N VAL A 237 13.54 -5.25 -7.10
CA VAL A 237 12.21 -4.71 -6.83
C VAL A 237 11.48 -4.43 -8.13
N TYR A 238 10.19 -4.73 -8.17
CA TYR A 238 9.29 -4.46 -9.29
C TYR A 238 7.88 -4.10 -8.77
N LEU A 239 7.04 -3.55 -9.66
CA LEU A 239 5.62 -3.38 -9.37
C LEU A 239 4.88 -4.60 -9.91
N HIS A 240 3.83 -5.02 -9.23
CA HIS A 240 3.05 -6.17 -9.68
C HIS A 240 1.61 -6.14 -9.18
N ASP A 241 0.78 -6.89 -9.85
CA ASP A 241 -0.56 -7.22 -9.43
C ASP A 241 -0.55 -8.16 -8.21
N THR A 242 -1.72 -8.48 -7.68
CA THR A 242 -1.88 -9.40 -6.55
C THR A 242 -3.33 -9.86 -6.42
N PRO A 243 -3.59 -11.15 -6.08
CA PRO A 243 -4.93 -11.61 -5.72
C PRO A 243 -5.39 -11.07 -4.36
N ALA A 244 -4.48 -10.67 -3.48
CA ALA A 244 -4.79 -10.19 -2.13
C ALA A 244 -5.32 -8.74 -2.14
N LYS A 245 -6.39 -8.47 -2.89
CA LYS A 245 -6.98 -7.13 -3.06
C LYS A 245 -7.52 -6.52 -1.77
N SER A 246 -7.95 -7.33 -0.80
CA SER A 246 -8.47 -6.87 0.50
C SER A 246 -7.43 -6.08 1.31
N LEU A 247 -6.13 -6.30 1.10
CA LEU A 247 -5.07 -5.56 1.79
C LEU A 247 -5.08 -4.06 1.50
N PHE A 248 -5.64 -3.65 0.35
CA PHE A 248 -5.73 -2.23 -0.01
C PHE A 248 -6.74 -1.46 0.82
N ASN A 249 -7.65 -2.13 1.51
CA ASN A 249 -8.62 -1.52 2.42
C ASN A 249 -8.01 -1.11 3.77
N ASN A 250 -6.82 -1.60 4.08
CA ASN A 250 -6.12 -1.25 5.32
C ASN A 250 -5.49 0.15 5.22
N ALA A 251 -5.50 0.91 6.30
CA ALA A 251 -4.78 2.18 6.39
C ALA A 251 -3.25 1.96 6.32
N ARG A 252 -2.74 0.96 7.06
CA ARG A 252 -1.34 0.54 6.98
C ARG A 252 -1.19 -0.59 5.97
N ARG A 253 -0.32 -0.41 4.97
CA ARG A 253 -0.13 -1.35 3.86
C ARG A 253 1.33 -1.73 3.66
N ALA A 254 2.00 -2.12 4.74
CA ALA A 254 3.40 -2.60 4.75
C ALA A 254 3.42 -4.11 5.02
N TYR A 255 3.27 -4.94 3.97
CA TYR A 255 3.09 -6.40 4.08
C TYR A 255 3.94 -7.21 3.11
N SER A 256 4.60 -6.58 2.12
CA SER A 256 5.38 -7.32 1.12
C SER A 256 6.82 -7.58 1.59
N HIS A 257 7.55 -8.38 0.82
CA HIS A 257 8.98 -8.63 1.00
C HIS A 257 9.86 -7.61 0.23
N GLY A 258 9.34 -6.39 -0.01
CA GLY A 258 10.08 -5.31 -0.68
C GLY A 258 9.48 -4.89 -2.02
N CYS A 259 8.93 -5.80 -2.81
CA CYS A 259 8.21 -5.46 -4.04
C CYS A 259 6.91 -4.71 -3.75
N ILE A 260 6.38 -4.01 -4.75
CA ILE A 260 5.25 -3.11 -4.60
C ILE A 260 4.02 -3.69 -5.31
N ARG A 261 2.96 -4.00 -4.52
CA ARG A 261 1.68 -4.48 -5.06
C ARG A 261 0.80 -3.31 -5.44
N LEU A 262 0.13 -3.43 -6.57
CA LEU A 262 -0.74 -2.39 -7.15
C LEU A 262 -2.20 -2.71 -6.91
N SER A 263 -2.99 -1.70 -6.52
CA SER A 263 -4.45 -1.87 -6.38
C SER A 263 -5.17 -1.86 -7.72
N LYS A 264 -4.61 -1.19 -8.73
CA LYS A 264 -5.20 -0.96 -10.05
C LYS A 264 -4.17 -1.18 -11.17
N PRO A 265 -3.61 -2.40 -11.29
CA PRO A 265 -2.57 -2.68 -12.28
C PRO A 265 -3.08 -2.55 -13.71
N GLU A 266 -4.38 -2.85 -13.96
CA GLU A 266 -5.03 -2.72 -15.27
C GLU A 266 -5.10 -1.26 -15.72
N GLU A 267 -5.39 -0.33 -14.80
CA GLU A 267 -5.40 1.11 -15.11
C GLU A 267 -3.98 1.61 -15.44
N LEU A 268 -2.95 1.11 -14.76
CA LEU A 268 -1.57 1.44 -15.10
C LEU A 268 -1.19 0.90 -16.48
N LEU A 269 -1.58 -0.36 -16.77
CA LEU A 269 -1.34 -0.98 -18.06
C LEU A 269 -2.03 -0.19 -19.18
N SER A 270 -3.33 0.12 -19.05
CA SER A 270 -4.07 0.88 -20.08
C SER A 270 -3.46 2.26 -20.31
N THR A 271 -3.10 2.98 -19.24
CA THR A 271 -2.44 4.30 -19.36
C THR A 271 -1.11 4.21 -20.14
N ILE A 272 -0.36 3.13 -19.96
CA ILE A 272 0.89 2.91 -20.70
C ILE A 272 0.59 2.57 -22.17
N LEU A 273 -0.41 1.71 -22.44
CA LEU A 273 -0.77 1.27 -23.79
C LEU A 273 -1.39 2.39 -24.63
N ASP A 274 -2.18 3.27 -24.04
CA ASP A 274 -2.80 4.42 -24.72
C ASP A 274 -1.75 5.35 -25.32
N GLU A 275 -0.57 5.39 -24.76
CA GLU A 275 0.51 6.26 -25.17
C GLU A 275 1.58 5.55 -26.00
N ASP A 276 1.88 4.30 -25.70
CA ASP A 276 2.87 3.51 -26.44
C ASP A 276 2.23 2.82 -27.65
N LYS A 277 2.08 3.57 -28.74
CA LYS A 277 1.45 3.10 -29.99
C LYS A 277 2.23 1.97 -30.69
N THR A 278 3.41 1.62 -30.20
CA THR A 278 4.16 0.45 -30.73
C THR A 278 3.66 -0.86 -30.16
N ILE A 279 2.91 -0.82 -29.05
CA ILE A 279 2.32 -1.99 -28.41
C ILE A 279 0.89 -2.18 -28.96
N ASN A 280 0.62 -3.38 -29.45
CA ASN A 280 -0.72 -3.76 -29.87
C ASN A 280 -1.62 -4.05 -28.67
N SER A 281 -2.50 -3.10 -28.31
CA SER A 281 -3.42 -3.21 -27.15
C SER A 281 -4.39 -4.37 -27.28
N GLU A 282 -4.88 -4.68 -28.51
CA GLU A 282 -5.78 -5.81 -28.74
C GLU A 282 -5.08 -7.13 -28.42
N ARG A 283 -3.80 -7.25 -28.84
CA ARG A 283 -3.00 -8.43 -28.54
C ARG A 283 -2.73 -8.58 -27.05
N VAL A 284 -2.49 -7.48 -26.34
CA VAL A 284 -2.34 -7.49 -24.86
C VAL A 284 -3.62 -7.97 -24.19
N ASN A 285 -4.76 -7.43 -24.59
CA ASN A 285 -6.07 -7.83 -24.07
C ASN A 285 -6.38 -9.29 -24.37
N GLN A 286 -6.03 -9.76 -25.57
CA GLN A 286 -6.17 -11.15 -25.95
C GLN A 286 -5.33 -12.05 -25.00
N ILE A 287 -4.06 -11.73 -24.74
CA ILE A 287 -3.20 -12.50 -23.84
C ILE A 287 -3.78 -12.52 -22.42
N LEU A 288 -4.38 -11.43 -21.96
CA LEU A 288 -4.99 -11.37 -20.62
C LEU A 288 -6.34 -12.09 -20.54
N SER A 289 -7.08 -12.20 -21.67
CA SER A 289 -8.37 -12.88 -21.73
C SER A 289 -8.23 -14.39 -21.99
N GLU A 290 -7.17 -14.80 -22.70
CA GLU A 290 -6.85 -16.20 -22.88
C GLU A 290 -6.34 -16.76 -21.53
N GLU A 291 -6.86 -17.89 -21.11
CA GLU A 291 -6.30 -18.68 -19.98
C GLU A 291 -4.96 -19.32 -20.38
N THR A 292 -4.12 -18.56 -21.08
CA THR A 292 -2.81 -19.06 -21.52
C THR A 292 -1.85 -19.03 -20.35
N GLU A 293 -1.36 -20.20 -20.01
CA GLU A 293 -0.38 -20.43 -18.95
C GLU A 293 1.03 -19.87 -19.26
N LYS A 294 1.19 -19.08 -20.31
CA LYS A 294 2.51 -18.66 -20.78
C LYS A 294 2.81 -17.21 -20.44
N GLU A 295 3.90 -17.04 -19.72
CA GLU A 295 4.52 -15.74 -19.48
C GLU A 295 4.87 -15.03 -20.79
N LYS A 296 4.51 -13.75 -20.91
CA LYS A 296 4.82 -12.91 -22.07
C LYS A 296 5.39 -11.57 -21.65
N ALA A 297 6.63 -11.30 -22.06
CA ALA A 297 7.25 -9.99 -21.88
C ALA A 297 6.97 -9.06 -23.07
N ILE A 298 6.68 -7.79 -22.77
CA ILE A 298 6.39 -6.72 -23.74
C ILE A 298 7.29 -5.53 -23.41
N GLY A 299 8.22 -5.21 -24.31
CA GLY A 299 9.12 -4.07 -24.17
C GLY A 299 8.38 -2.75 -24.37
N LEU A 300 8.72 -1.71 -23.63
CA LEU A 300 8.26 -0.35 -23.83
C LEU A 300 9.14 0.36 -24.83
N SER A 301 8.53 1.09 -25.79
CA SER A 301 9.26 1.91 -26.77
C SER A 301 10.00 3.05 -26.08
N LYS A 302 9.39 3.65 -25.06
CA LYS A 302 9.96 4.69 -24.22
C LYS A 302 9.94 4.27 -22.76
N LYS A 303 11.12 4.21 -22.14
CA LYS A 303 11.25 3.88 -20.73
C LYS A 303 10.61 4.96 -19.85
N ILE A 304 9.88 4.56 -18.83
CA ILE A 304 9.19 5.47 -17.90
C ILE A 304 9.99 5.54 -16.59
N PRO A 305 10.44 6.74 -16.16
CA PRO A 305 11.09 6.92 -14.87
C PRO A 305 10.18 6.46 -13.72
N VAL A 306 10.76 5.74 -12.76
CA VAL A 306 10.10 5.30 -11.54
C VAL A 306 10.93 5.79 -10.36
N HIS A 307 10.31 6.58 -9.50
CA HIS A 307 10.93 7.14 -8.31
C HIS A 307 10.22 6.60 -7.07
N ILE A 308 10.96 5.85 -6.25
CA ILE A 308 10.49 5.35 -4.97
C ILE A 308 11.10 6.23 -3.90
N ILE A 309 10.26 6.97 -3.18
CA ILE A 309 10.64 7.97 -2.19
C ILE A 309 10.08 7.64 -0.81
N TYR A 310 10.60 8.32 0.21
CA TYR A 310 10.16 8.16 1.59
C TYR A 310 9.95 9.53 2.23
N LEU A 311 8.75 10.07 2.08
CA LEU A 311 8.35 11.34 2.70
C LEU A 311 7.24 11.09 3.71
N THR A 312 7.53 11.34 4.97
CA THR A 312 6.58 11.24 6.09
C THR A 312 5.84 12.56 6.34
N SER A 313 6.29 13.66 5.71
CA SER A 313 5.57 14.93 5.64
C SER A 313 5.76 15.53 4.24
N PHE A 314 4.68 15.99 3.63
CA PHE A 314 4.64 16.56 2.28
C PHE A 314 3.37 17.40 2.10
N VAL A 315 3.32 18.20 1.05
CA VAL A 315 2.10 18.91 0.63
C VAL A 315 1.44 18.13 -0.50
N ASP A 316 0.15 17.87 -0.38
CA ASP A 316 -0.62 17.16 -1.40
C ASP A 316 -1.03 18.08 -2.58
N GLU A 317 -1.71 17.52 -3.57
CA GLU A 317 -2.23 18.21 -4.74
C GLU A 317 -3.23 19.32 -4.45
N ASN A 318 -3.81 19.36 -3.25
CA ASN A 318 -4.74 20.39 -2.79
C ASN A 318 -4.07 21.46 -1.92
N GLY A 319 -2.74 21.44 -1.82
CA GLY A 319 -1.97 22.36 -0.99
C GLY A 319 -2.05 22.06 0.51
N LYS A 320 -2.58 20.91 0.92
CA LYS A 320 -2.70 20.52 2.33
C LYS A 320 -1.47 19.79 2.81
N LEU A 321 -0.95 20.19 3.96
CA LEU A 321 0.15 19.52 4.63
C LEU A 321 -0.30 18.16 5.15
N GLN A 322 0.46 17.14 4.79
CA GLN A 322 0.22 15.75 5.11
C GLN A 322 1.29 15.23 6.07
N PHE A 323 0.89 14.35 6.99
CA PHE A 323 1.80 13.61 7.87
C PHE A 323 1.55 12.11 7.73
N ARG A 324 2.60 11.32 7.84
CA ARG A 324 2.53 9.85 7.78
C ARG A 324 3.36 9.24 8.90
N GLU A 325 3.07 8.00 9.24
CA GLU A 325 3.88 7.23 10.17
C GLU A 325 5.26 6.93 9.57
N ASP A 326 6.30 7.02 10.39
CA ASP A 326 7.66 6.58 10.03
C ASP A 326 7.76 5.04 10.14
N ILE A 327 7.23 4.34 9.13
CA ILE A 327 7.05 2.88 9.15
C ILE A 327 8.34 2.08 9.20
N TYR A 328 9.45 2.67 8.73
CA TYR A 328 10.79 2.05 8.72
C TYR A 328 11.74 2.67 9.75
N ASN A 329 11.28 3.63 10.55
CA ASN A 329 12.10 4.42 11.50
C ASN A 329 13.21 5.24 10.82
N TYR A 330 13.05 5.66 9.59
CA TYR A 330 14.03 6.47 8.89
C TYR A 330 14.09 7.92 9.40
N ASP A 331 12.97 8.49 9.86
CA ASP A 331 12.94 9.80 10.53
C ASP A 331 13.83 9.75 11.78
N LYS A 332 13.59 8.74 12.62
CA LYS A 332 14.32 8.56 13.87
C LYS A 332 15.83 8.30 13.68
N ILE A 333 16.20 7.61 12.58
CA ILE A 333 17.60 7.37 12.23
C ILE A 333 18.23 8.67 11.73
N GLN A 334 17.56 9.39 10.84
CA GLN A 334 18.06 10.64 10.27
C GLN A 334 18.21 11.74 11.33
N GLU A 335 17.25 11.87 12.25
CA GLU A 335 17.31 12.79 13.38
C GLU A 335 18.60 12.63 14.19
N LYS A 336 18.96 11.38 14.50
CA LYS A 336 20.20 11.07 15.24
C LYS A 336 21.49 11.37 14.50
N LEU A 337 21.43 11.44 13.16
CA LEU A 337 22.59 11.73 12.32
C LEU A 337 22.75 13.24 12.02
N MET A 338 21.67 14.01 12.15
CA MET A 338 21.65 15.44 11.83
C MET A 338 21.77 16.34 13.07
N PHE A 339 21.40 15.83 14.23
CA PHE A 339 21.35 16.56 15.50
C PHE A 339 21.94 15.74 16.64
#